data_00e878c87a8b82d73f04078bf8d346ac
#
_entry.id   00e878c87a8b82d73f04078bf8d346ac
#
_cell.length_a   1.000
_cell.length_b   1.000
_cell.length_c   1.000
_cell.angle_alpha   90.00
_cell.angle_beta   90.00
_cell.angle_gamma   90.00
#
_symmetry.space_group_name_H-M   'P 1'
#
loop_
_entity.id
_entity.type
_entity.pdbx_description
1 polymer ?
#
loop_
_entity_poly.entity_id
_entity_poly.type
_entity_poly.pdbx_seq_one_letter_code
_entity_poly.pdbx_strand_id
1 'polypeptide(L)'
;AWLRDEGITPIAIEIPVFNYPLCDADPLGSDAKRLHQSIAYAGTVDGVGLDSKGNLVIWDWKTGGLYAEGRMQLAAYAGALHSLAQTQPDLFRAIADTAGVPRTGYLVQIPREYSEGMDPWKVETVEEWELDYLGGVFNSLLPVYQWQHEVREAEKAEKEKARSDG
;
A
#
# COMPACT_ATOMS: atom_id res chain seq x y z
N ALA A 1 -7.58 -4.69 -21.59
CA ALA A 1 -8.77 -3.86 -21.63
C ALA A 1 -8.52 -2.58 -20.87
N TRP A 2 -8.90 -2.42 -19.57
CA TRP A 2 -8.88 -1.16 -18.84
C TRP A 2 -7.53 -0.41 -18.91
N LEU A 3 -6.40 -1.02 -18.58
CA LEU A 3 -5.08 -0.37 -18.63
C LEU A 3 -4.79 0.26 -20.00
N ARG A 4 -5.14 -0.46 -21.09
CA ARG A 4 -4.96 0.03 -22.45
C ARG A 4 -5.90 1.20 -22.75
N ASP A 5 -7.14 1.13 -22.29
CA ASP A 5 -8.15 2.14 -22.55
C ASP A 5 -7.82 3.45 -21.80
N GLU A 6 -7.19 3.36 -20.61
CA GLU A 6 -6.64 4.49 -19.85
C GLU A 6 -5.24 4.93 -20.35
N GLY A 7 -4.65 4.24 -21.30
CA GLY A 7 -3.31 4.55 -21.80
C GLY A 7 -2.19 4.29 -20.78
N ILE A 8 -2.41 3.35 -19.85
CA ILE A 8 -1.44 2.98 -18.82
C ILE A 8 -0.51 1.89 -19.34
N THR A 9 0.79 2.15 -19.27
CA THR A 9 1.84 1.16 -19.53
C THR A 9 2.28 0.53 -18.22
N PRO A 10 1.99 -0.76 -17.96
CA PRO A 10 2.40 -1.43 -16.73
C PRO A 10 3.92 -1.50 -16.59
N ILE A 11 4.43 -1.23 -15.40
CA ILE A 11 5.83 -1.46 -15.01
C ILE A 11 5.94 -2.79 -14.26
N ALA A 12 5.06 -3.00 -13.29
CA ALA A 12 5.05 -4.18 -12.45
C ALA A 12 3.66 -4.49 -11.89
N ILE A 13 3.42 -5.73 -11.51
CA ILE A 13 2.20 -6.24 -10.88
C ILE A 13 2.54 -7.06 -9.64
N GLU A 14 1.62 -7.12 -8.68
CA GLU A 14 1.77 -7.89 -7.43
C GLU A 14 3.06 -7.56 -6.69
N ILE A 15 3.31 -6.26 -6.46
CA ILE A 15 4.54 -5.78 -5.85
C ILE A 15 4.38 -5.79 -4.32
N PRO A 16 5.18 -6.59 -3.59
CA PRO A 16 5.22 -6.46 -2.14
C PRO A 16 5.83 -5.11 -1.76
N VAL A 17 5.12 -4.37 -0.92
CA VAL A 17 5.55 -3.08 -0.42
C VAL A 17 5.55 -3.08 1.10
N PHE A 18 6.48 -2.32 1.68
CA PHE A 18 6.57 -2.10 3.11
C PHE A 18 7.12 -0.70 3.36
N ASN A 19 6.70 -0.11 4.46
CA ASN A 19 7.20 1.18 4.89
C ASN A 19 7.99 1.02 6.18
N TYR A 20 9.18 1.59 6.21
CA TYR A 20 9.96 1.76 7.43
C TYR A 20 9.60 3.12 8.03
N PRO A 21 9.30 3.21 9.35
CA PRO A 21 9.26 4.50 9.99
C PRO A 21 10.64 5.14 9.77
N LEU A 22 10.65 6.37 9.29
CA LEU A 22 11.86 7.19 9.21
C LEU A 22 12.33 7.47 10.66
N CYS A 23 12.99 6.50 11.25
CA CYS A 23 13.81 6.76 12.43
C CYS A 23 15.10 7.35 11.92
N ASP A 24 15.57 8.45 12.51
CA ASP A 24 16.88 9.07 12.27
C ASP A 24 18.08 8.13 12.62
N ALA A 25 17.85 6.85 12.79
CA ALA A 25 18.81 5.82 13.10
C ALA A 25 19.19 5.07 11.82
N ASP A 26 20.47 5.15 11.48
CA ASP A 26 21.21 4.43 10.45
C ASP A 26 20.51 3.14 9.96
N PRO A 27 19.92 3.13 8.73
CA PRO A 27 19.20 1.98 8.20
C PRO A 27 20.07 0.75 7.97
N LEU A 28 21.40 0.88 8.11
CA LEU A 28 22.40 -0.18 7.92
C LEU A 28 23.02 -0.68 9.22
N GLY A 29 22.53 -0.24 10.40
CA GLY A 29 22.93 -0.77 11.68
C GLY A 29 22.69 -2.28 11.78
N SER A 30 23.73 -3.03 12.06
CA SER A 30 24.00 -4.47 11.92
C SER A 30 23.05 -5.47 12.59
N ASP A 31 21.83 -5.11 12.96
CA ASP A 31 20.90 -5.99 13.65
C ASP A 31 19.62 -6.25 12.85
N ALA A 32 19.59 -7.36 12.13
CA ALA A 32 18.38 -7.86 11.44
C ALA A 32 17.15 -7.95 12.36
N LYS A 33 17.32 -8.07 13.68
CA LYS A 33 16.24 -8.01 14.67
C LYS A 33 15.63 -6.61 14.80
N ARG A 34 16.41 -5.54 14.62
CA ARG A 34 15.88 -4.17 14.60
C ARG A 34 15.11 -3.86 13.33
N LEU A 35 15.48 -4.48 12.21
CA LEU A 35 14.75 -4.34 10.94
C LEU A 35 13.30 -4.83 11.05
N HIS A 36 13.07 -5.98 11.72
CA HIS A 36 11.72 -6.49 11.96
C HIS A 36 10.86 -5.61 12.88
N GLN A 37 11.49 -4.85 13.78
CA GLN A 37 10.79 -3.94 14.70
C GLN A 37 10.50 -2.57 14.08
N SER A 38 11.03 -2.29 12.89
CA SER A 38 10.89 -0.99 12.23
C SER A 38 9.92 -0.97 11.05
N ILE A 39 9.38 -2.10 10.61
CA ILE A 39 8.34 -2.12 9.58
C ILE A 39 7.03 -1.63 10.18
N ALA A 40 6.57 -0.45 9.76
CA ALA A 40 5.32 0.10 10.24
C ALA A 40 4.11 -0.62 9.64
N TYR A 41 4.19 -0.97 8.36
CA TYR A 41 3.19 -1.76 7.64
C TYR A 41 3.77 -2.38 6.37
N ALA A 42 3.10 -3.42 5.88
CA ALA A 42 3.42 -4.08 4.63
C ALA A 42 2.13 -4.46 3.90
N GLY A 43 2.24 -4.68 2.61
CA GLY A 43 1.13 -5.14 1.77
C GLY A 43 1.61 -5.50 0.38
N THR A 44 0.67 -5.72 -0.54
CA THR A 44 0.95 -5.98 -1.95
C THR A 44 0.14 -4.99 -2.79
N VAL A 45 0.83 -4.25 -3.65
CA VAL A 45 0.22 -3.38 -4.65
C VAL A 45 -0.13 -4.24 -5.86
N ASP A 46 -1.36 -4.17 -6.33
CA ASP A 46 -1.78 -4.99 -7.47
C ASP A 46 -1.09 -4.56 -8.77
N GLY A 47 -0.81 -3.25 -8.91
CA GLY A 47 -0.02 -2.82 -10.04
C GLY A 47 0.46 -1.39 -10.01
N VAL A 48 1.53 -1.16 -10.77
CA VAL A 48 2.21 0.13 -10.95
C VAL A 48 2.52 0.30 -12.44
N GLY A 49 2.34 1.50 -12.95
CA GLY A 49 2.60 1.82 -14.35
C GLY A 49 2.83 3.28 -14.61
N LEU A 50 2.95 3.63 -15.88
CA LEU A 50 3.04 5.01 -16.35
C LEU A 50 1.79 5.38 -17.14
N ASP A 51 1.25 6.55 -16.89
CA ASP A 51 0.23 7.15 -17.73
C ASP A 51 0.81 7.63 -19.07
N SER A 52 -0.03 8.12 -19.96
CA SER A 52 0.38 8.65 -21.28
C SER A 52 1.30 9.89 -21.20
N LYS A 53 1.42 10.51 -20.03
CA LYS A 53 2.30 11.66 -19.76
C LYS A 53 3.62 11.24 -19.09
N GLY A 54 3.78 9.95 -18.79
CA GLY A 54 4.95 9.41 -18.09
C GLY A 54 4.88 9.57 -16.56
N ASN A 55 3.73 9.92 -15.98
CA ASN A 55 3.57 9.96 -14.54
C ASN A 55 3.37 8.57 -13.99
N LEU A 56 3.95 8.32 -12.82
CA LEU A 56 3.73 7.07 -12.09
C LEU A 56 2.29 7.00 -11.58
N VAL A 57 1.64 5.87 -11.83
CA VAL A 57 0.29 5.56 -11.34
C VAL A 57 0.28 4.21 -10.66
N ILE A 58 -0.63 4.05 -9.69
CA ILE A 58 -0.86 2.78 -9.00
C ILE A 58 -2.32 2.38 -9.13
N TRP A 59 -2.61 1.09 -9.06
CA TRP A 59 -3.99 0.60 -9.03
C TRP A 59 -4.14 -0.60 -8.12
N ASP A 60 -5.38 -0.81 -7.71
CA ASP A 60 -5.80 -1.93 -6.89
C ASP A 60 -7.14 -2.48 -7.41
N TRP A 61 -7.19 -3.80 -7.63
CA TRP A 61 -8.36 -4.50 -8.12
C TRP A 61 -9.30 -4.88 -7.00
N LYS A 62 -10.58 -4.56 -7.13
CA LYS A 62 -11.60 -4.87 -6.13
C LYS A 62 -12.69 -5.76 -6.75
N THR A 63 -12.96 -6.91 -6.15
CA THR A 63 -14.08 -7.79 -6.50
C THR A 63 -15.36 -7.50 -5.69
N GLY A 64 -15.26 -6.57 -4.73
CA GLY A 64 -16.34 -6.05 -3.90
C GLY A 64 -16.71 -4.62 -4.26
N GLY A 65 -17.34 -3.91 -3.32
CA GLY A 65 -17.60 -2.47 -3.45
C GLY A 65 -16.34 -1.62 -3.38
N LEU A 66 -16.41 -0.41 -3.91
CA LEU A 66 -15.38 0.61 -3.72
C LEU A 66 -15.71 1.38 -2.43
N TYR A 67 -14.82 1.31 -1.46
CA TYR A 67 -14.99 1.89 -0.13
C TYR A 67 -13.84 2.84 0.21
N ALA A 68 -14.07 3.75 1.15
CA ALA A 68 -13.08 4.72 1.59
C ALA A 68 -11.77 4.08 2.08
N GLU A 69 -11.86 2.89 2.70
CA GLU A 69 -10.71 2.12 3.16
C GLU A 69 -9.78 1.71 2.00
N GLY A 70 -10.33 1.41 0.83
CA GLY A 70 -9.55 1.11 -0.37
C GLY A 70 -8.72 2.30 -0.83
N ARG A 71 -9.26 3.51 -0.74
CA ARG A 71 -8.53 4.76 -1.08
C ARG A 71 -7.38 5.00 -0.10
N MET A 72 -7.62 4.79 1.21
CA MET A 72 -6.58 4.90 2.24
C MET A 72 -5.51 3.81 2.09
N GLN A 73 -5.89 2.58 1.73
CA GLN A 73 -4.96 1.50 1.42
C GLN A 73 -4.05 1.87 0.25
N LEU A 74 -4.64 2.42 -0.83
CA LEU A 74 -3.89 2.85 -2.01
C LEU A 74 -2.89 3.97 -1.67
N ALA A 75 -3.29 4.92 -0.82
CA ALA A 75 -2.42 5.98 -0.32
C ALA A 75 -1.25 5.45 0.53
N ALA A 76 -1.52 4.46 1.39
CA ALA A 76 -0.47 3.78 2.14
C ALA A 76 0.53 3.08 1.21
N TYR A 77 0.05 2.42 0.16
CA TYR A 77 0.89 1.78 -0.84
C TYR A 77 1.73 2.79 -1.64
N ALA A 78 1.17 3.94 -2.00
CA ALA A 78 1.90 5.02 -2.65
C ALA A 78 3.09 5.50 -1.80
N GLY A 79 2.86 5.72 -0.51
CA GLY A 79 3.91 6.08 0.45
C GLY A 79 4.99 5.01 0.60
N ALA A 80 4.58 3.74 0.67
CA ALA A 80 5.52 2.61 0.76
C ALA A 80 6.38 2.47 -0.51
N LEU A 81 5.79 2.60 -1.68
CA LEU A 81 6.51 2.59 -2.97
C LEU A 81 7.53 3.71 -3.04
N HIS A 82 7.14 4.92 -2.65
CA HIS A 82 8.06 6.06 -2.60
C HIS A 82 9.24 5.80 -1.67
N SER A 83 8.99 5.32 -0.46
CA SER A 83 10.04 4.96 0.50
C SER A 83 10.99 3.89 -0.06
N LEU A 84 10.46 2.84 -0.68
CA LEU A 84 11.26 1.77 -1.29
C LEU A 84 12.07 2.25 -2.48
N ALA A 85 11.53 3.11 -3.33
CA ALA A 85 12.25 3.70 -4.45
C ALA A 85 13.46 4.55 -3.99
N GLN A 86 13.35 5.20 -2.83
CA GLN A 86 14.45 5.97 -2.22
C GLN A 86 15.48 5.09 -1.52
N THR A 87 15.04 4.06 -0.79
CA THR A 87 15.93 3.23 0.04
C THR A 87 16.54 2.05 -0.73
N GLN A 88 15.88 1.59 -1.79
CA GLN A 88 16.30 0.46 -2.61
C GLN A 88 16.20 0.78 -4.11
N PRO A 89 16.88 1.84 -4.59
CA PRO A 89 16.72 2.33 -5.96
C PRO A 89 17.11 1.29 -7.02
N ASP A 90 18.05 0.39 -6.75
CA ASP A 90 18.44 -0.64 -7.71
C ASP A 90 17.34 -1.68 -7.94
N LEU A 91 16.61 -2.04 -6.89
CA LEU A 91 15.49 -2.99 -6.98
C LEU A 91 14.25 -2.35 -7.59
N PHE A 92 14.03 -1.06 -7.31
CA PHE A 92 12.87 -0.28 -7.75
C PHE A 92 13.24 0.75 -8.82
N ARG A 93 14.27 0.49 -9.63
CA ARG A 93 14.83 1.45 -10.60
C ARG A 93 13.77 2.08 -11.50
N ALA A 94 12.90 1.27 -12.11
CA ALA A 94 11.86 1.78 -13.00
C ALA A 94 10.87 2.72 -12.32
N ILE A 95 10.69 2.58 -10.99
CA ILE A 95 9.87 3.45 -10.16
C ILE A 95 10.69 4.67 -9.72
N ALA A 96 11.94 4.47 -9.30
CA ALA A 96 12.84 5.54 -8.89
C ALA A 96 13.10 6.56 -10.01
N ASP A 97 13.23 6.09 -11.26
CA ASP A 97 13.43 6.94 -12.44
C ASP A 97 12.25 7.88 -12.73
N THR A 98 11.06 7.62 -12.15
CA THR A 98 9.86 8.47 -12.23
C THR A 98 9.68 9.43 -11.05
N ALA A 99 10.73 9.71 -10.28
CA ALA A 99 10.69 10.39 -8.98
C ALA A 99 10.02 9.59 -7.85
N GLY A 100 9.56 8.35 -8.12
CA GLY A 100 9.08 7.40 -7.12
C GLY A 100 7.76 7.76 -6.42
N VAL A 101 7.08 8.83 -6.86
CA VAL A 101 5.82 9.28 -6.25
C VAL A 101 4.67 9.03 -7.21
N PRO A 102 3.73 8.12 -6.89
CA PRO A 102 2.50 7.98 -7.67
C PRO A 102 1.68 9.27 -7.65
N ARG A 103 1.32 9.75 -8.85
CA ARG A 103 0.52 10.97 -9.00
C ARG A 103 -0.97 10.70 -9.08
N THR A 104 -1.34 9.46 -9.36
CA THR A 104 -2.74 9.04 -9.46
C THR A 104 -2.85 7.60 -9.00
N GLY A 105 -3.90 7.33 -8.24
CA GLY A 105 -4.31 6.00 -7.84
C GLY A 105 -5.64 5.63 -8.48
N TYR A 106 -5.83 4.35 -8.79
CA TYR A 106 -7.08 3.83 -9.32
C TYR A 106 -7.58 2.66 -8.48
N LEU A 107 -8.81 2.75 -8.00
CA LEU A 107 -9.55 1.60 -7.51
C LEU A 107 -10.42 1.08 -8.64
N VAL A 108 -10.14 -0.14 -9.08
CA VAL A 108 -10.81 -0.73 -10.24
C VAL A 108 -11.67 -1.90 -9.78
N GLN A 109 -12.97 -1.67 -9.75
CA GLN A 109 -13.94 -2.72 -9.42
C GLN A 109 -14.19 -3.62 -10.62
N ILE A 110 -13.98 -4.91 -10.42
CA ILE A 110 -14.35 -5.97 -11.34
C ILE A 110 -15.66 -6.58 -10.82
N PRO A 111 -16.76 -6.54 -11.57
CA PRO A 111 -18.01 -7.14 -11.14
C PRO A 111 -17.84 -8.66 -11.01
N ARG A 112 -18.46 -9.26 -9.99
CA ARG A 112 -18.45 -10.72 -9.79
C ARG A 112 -19.25 -11.45 -10.85
N GLU A 113 -20.28 -10.80 -11.37
CA GLU A 113 -21.14 -11.33 -12.42
C GLU A 113 -21.15 -10.32 -13.57
N TYR A 114 -20.87 -10.78 -14.75
CA TYR A 114 -20.92 -9.97 -15.96
C TYR A 114 -22.22 -10.27 -16.72
N SER A 115 -22.95 -9.24 -17.09
CA SER A 115 -24.09 -9.31 -17.98
C SER A 115 -23.81 -8.51 -19.24
N GLU A 116 -24.31 -8.97 -20.39
CA GLU A 116 -24.17 -8.25 -21.65
C GLU A 116 -24.77 -6.84 -21.53
N GLY A 117 -24.00 -5.83 -21.90
CA GLY A 117 -24.38 -4.41 -21.79
C GLY A 117 -24.02 -3.72 -20.47
N MET A 118 -23.41 -4.42 -19.49
CA MET A 118 -22.81 -3.79 -18.32
C MET A 118 -21.39 -3.33 -18.62
N ASP A 119 -20.99 -2.21 -18.00
CA ASP A 119 -19.58 -1.82 -17.98
C ASP A 119 -18.78 -2.91 -17.28
N PRO A 120 -17.70 -3.41 -17.92
CA PRO A 120 -16.91 -4.52 -17.39
C PRO A 120 -16.12 -4.14 -16.12
N TRP A 121 -16.03 -2.88 -15.79
CA TRP A 121 -15.37 -2.34 -14.59
C TRP A 121 -15.94 -0.98 -14.22
N LYS A 122 -15.83 -0.66 -12.93
CA LYS A 122 -16.04 0.69 -12.41
C LYS A 122 -14.71 1.19 -11.85
N VAL A 123 -14.35 2.43 -12.16
CA VAL A 123 -13.09 3.02 -11.73
C VAL A 123 -13.36 4.23 -10.84
N GLU A 124 -12.67 4.30 -9.71
CA GLU A 124 -12.54 5.51 -8.91
C GLU A 124 -11.09 5.99 -8.98
N THR A 125 -10.93 7.26 -9.32
CA THR A 125 -9.63 7.93 -9.35
C THR A 125 -9.35 8.56 -7.99
N VAL A 126 -8.13 8.39 -7.50
CA VAL A 126 -7.60 9.04 -6.30
C VAL A 126 -6.48 9.96 -6.76
N GLU A 127 -6.71 11.25 -6.64
CA GLU A 127 -5.77 12.28 -7.09
C GLU A 127 -4.54 12.38 -6.18
N GLU A 128 -3.44 12.98 -6.68
CA GLU A 128 -2.18 13.14 -5.95
C GLU A 128 -2.37 13.76 -4.56
N TRP A 129 -3.09 14.87 -4.47
CA TRP A 129 -3.35 15.53 -3.19
C TRP A 129 -4.12 14.66 -2.19
N GLU A 130 -4.97 13.79 -2.71
CA GLU A 130 -5.75 12.86 -1.88
C GLU A 130 -4.91 11.67 -1.42
N LEU A 131 -4.02 11.16 -2.28
CA LEU A 131 -3.03 10.15 -1.88
C LEU A 131 -2.15 10.69 -0.75
N ASP A 132 -1.67 11.92 -0.84
CA ASP A 132 -0.86 12.57 0.20
C ASP A 132 -1.65 12.74 1.49
N TYR A 133 -2.86 13.28 1.41
CA TYR A 133 -3.72 13.51 2.56
C TYR A 133 -4.07 12.20 3.28
N LEU A 134 -4.55 11.20 2.55
CA LEU A 134 -4.93 9.90 3.11
C LEU A 134 -3.72 9.12 3.62
N GLY A 135 -2.55 9.25 3.00
CA GLY A 135 -1.29 8.71 3.50
C GLY A 135 -0.92 9.30 4.86
N GLY A 136 -1.09 10.62 5.05
CA GLY A 136 -0.92 11.28 6.33
C GLY A 136 -1.92 10.78 7.40
N VAL A 137 -3.19 10.61 7.02
CA VAL A 137 -4.22 10.03 7.90
C VAL A 137 -3.85 8.60 8.30
N PHE A 138 -3.47 7.76 7.35
CA PHE A 138 -3.06 6.38 7.60
C PHE A 138 -1.89 6.32 8.58
N ASN A 139 -0.83 7.08 8.34
CA ASN A 139 0.34 7.13 9.22
C ASN A 139 -0.01 7.59 10.65
N SER A 140 -0.99 8.48 10.80
CA SER A 140 -1.47 8.94 12.11
C SER A 140 -2.25 7.85 12.87
N LEU A 141 -2.83 6.88 12.18
CA LEU A 141 -3.54 5.76 12.78
C LEU A 141 -2.62 4.60 13.19
N LEU A 142 -1.43 4.49 12.62
CA LEU A 142 -0.50 3.39 12.91
C LEU A 142 -0.18 3.22 14.41
N PRO A 143 0.15 4.28 15.18
CA PRO A 143 0.41 4.14 16.61
C PRO A 143 -0.79 3.60 17.40
N VAL A 144 -2.02 3.98 17.01
CA VAL A 144 -3.25 3.48 17.63
C VAL A 144 -3.43 1.99 17.34
N TYR A 145 -3.20 1.58 16.09
CA TYR A 145 -3.28 0.18 15.70
C TYR A 145 -2.24 -0.68 16.43
N GLN A 146 -1.00 -0.20 16.52
CA GLN A 146 0.08 -0.88 17.23
C GLN A 146 -0.26 -1.07 18.71
N TRP A 147 -0.70 -0.01 19.38
CA TRP A 147 -1.17 -0.08 20.76
C TRP A 147 -2.30 -1.08 20.97
N GLN A 148 -3.31 -1.07 20.09
CA GLN A 148 -4.40 -2.05 20.16
C GLN A 148 -3.92 -3.50 19.97
N HIS A 149 -2.95 -3.71 19.10
CA HIS A 149 -2.36 -5.02 18.88
C HIS A 149 -1.61 -5.51 20.13
N GLU A 150 -0.79 -4.66 20.74
CA GLU A 150 -0.04 -4.97 21.97
C GLU A 150 -0.99 -5.34 23.12
N VAL A 151 -2.07 -4.58 23.30
CA VAL A 151 -3.09 -4.88 24.32
C VAL A 151 -3.72 -6.25 24.10
N ARG A 152 -4.12 -6.57 22.85
CA ARG A 152 -4.72 -7.87 22.52
C ARG A 152 -3.77 -9.04 22.76
N GLU A 153 -2.49 -8.89 22.40
CA GLU A 153 -1.49 -9.94 22.64
C GLU A 153 -1.22 -10.14 24.13
N ALA A 154 -1.17 -9.06 24.92
CA ALA A 154 -1.06 -9.17 26.38
C ALA A 154 -2.24 -9.90 27.00
N GLU A 155 -3.48 -9.55 26.64
CA GLU A 155 -4.69 -10.22 27.10
C GLU A 155 -4.73 -11.72 26.72
N LYS A 156 -4.23 -12.03 25.52
CA LYS A 156 -4.15 -13.42 25.06
C LYS A 156 -3.13 -14.23 25.87
N ALA A 157 -1.96 -13.66 26.12
CA ALA A 157 -0.93 -14.29 26.94
C ALA A 157 -1.40 -14.54 28.39
N GLU A 158 -2.14 -13.59 29.00
CA GLU A 158 -2.73 -13.78 30.33
C GLU A 158 -3.75 -14.93 30.36
N LYS A 159 -4.61 -15.03 29.33
CA LYS A 159 -5.59 -16.11 29.21
C LYS A 159 -4.93 -17.50 29.04
N GLU A 160 -3.85 -17.56 28.25
CA GLU A 160 -3.09 -18.80 28.07
C GLU A 160 -2.41 -19.25 29.37
N LYS A 161 -1.81 -18.30 30.11
CA LYS A 161 -1.21 -18.56 31.40
C LYS A 161 -2.22 -19.09 32.43
N ALA A 162 -3.37 -18.45 32.54
CA ALA A 162 -4.44 -18.88 33.45
C ALA A 162 -4.98 -20.28 33.12
N ARG A 163 -4.89 -20.73 31.86
CA ARG A 163 -5.27 -22.08 31.43
C ARG A 163 -4.21 -23.13 31.75
N SER A 164 -2.94 -22.73 31.82
CA SER A 164 -1.84 -23.67 32.14
C SER A 164 -1.66 -23.89 33.64
N ASP A 165 -2.13 -22.95 34.47
CA ASP A 165 -1.99 -22.98 35.93
C ASP A 165 -3.20 -23.61 36.64
N GLY A 166 -4.23 -24.03 35.91
CA GLY A 166 -5.46 -24.68 36.45
C GLY A 166 -5.64 -26.11 35.94
#